data_ed4f414c39d2f7eaa934a803da4ed5a5
#
_entry.id   ed4f414c39d2f7eaa934a803da4ed5a5
#
_cell.length_a   1.000
_cell.length_b   1.000
_cell.length_c   1.000
_cell.angle_alpha   90.00
_cell.angle_beta   90.00
_cell.angle_gamma   90.00
#
_symmetry.space_group_name_H-M   'P 1'
#
loop_
_entity.id
_entity.type
_entity.pdbx_description
1 polymer ?
#
loop_
_entity_poly.entity_id
_entity_poly.type
_entity_poly.pdbx_seq_one_letter_code
_entity_poly.pdbx_strand_id
1 'polypeptide(L)'
;DAIKQAAKEAIKGTPLEGSKIYLGGTASTFKDMQEGANWDLMIAGIAALCLIFIIMLILTRSVVAAAVIVGTVVLSLGASFGLSVLIWQHLVGLELHWMVIAMAVIVLLAVGADYNLLLVSRFKEEIHAGLNTGIIRAMGGTGSVVTSAGLVFAFTMMSMAVSELAVIGQVGTTIGLGLLFDTLVIRSFMTPSIAALMGKWFWWPQQVRQRPLPAPWPTPVQRDPQDSLV
;
A
#
# COMPACT_ATOMS: atom_id res chain seq x y z
N ASP A 1 -12.54 14.87 28.64
CA ASP A 1 -13.86 15.48 28.38
C ASP A 1 -14.70 15.56 29.67
N ALA A 2 -14.80 14.49 30.46
CA ALA A 2 -15.60 14.49 31.70
C ALA A 2 -15.20 15.59 32.68
N ILE A 3 -13.89 15.82 32.91
CA ILE A 3 -13.37 16.87 33.79
C ILE A 3 -13.74 18.27 33.28
N LYS A 4 -13.64 18.49 31.97
CA LYS A 4 -14.00 19.78 31.34
C LYS A 4 -15.51 20.04 31.39
N GLN A 5 -16.30 18.99 31.28
CA GLN A 5 -17.76 19.06 31.40
C GLN A 5 -18.18 19.32 32.88
N ALA A 6 -17.59 18.58 33.83
CA ALA A 6 -17.83 18.81 35.24
C ALA A 6 -17.42 20.22 35.69
N ALA A 7 -16.27 20.70 35.20
CA ALA A 7 -15.85 22.07 35.48
C ALA A 7 -16.79 23.11 34.88
N LYS A 8 -17.32 22.91 33.65
CA LYS A 8 -18.32 23.80 33.08
C LYS A 8 -19.63 23.80 33.86
N GLU A 9 -20.07 22.63 34.35
CA GLU A 9 -21.27 22.53 35.18
C GLU A 9 -21.08 23.23 36.54
N ALA A 10 -19.90 23.08 37.15
CA ALA A 10 -19.60 23.71 38.45
C ALA A 10 -19.58 25.23 38.40
N ILE A 11 -19.23 25.85 37.27
CA ILE A 11 -19.21 27.32 37.11
C ILE A 11 -20.53 27.89 36.63
N LYS A 12 -21.50 27.06 36.25
CA LYS A 12 -22.81 27.47 35.76
C LYS A 12 -23.61 28.15 36.88
N GLY A 13 -24.10 29.36 36.65
CA GLY A 13 -24.78 30.17 37.63
C GLY A 13 -23.83 30.92 38.59
N THR A 14 -22.53 30.89 38.38
CA THR A 14 -21.53 31.67 39.15
C THR A 14 -21.04 32.88 38.33
N PRO A 15 -20.39 33.89 38.93
CA PRO A 15 -19.79 35.02 38.20
C PRO A 15 -18.71 34.58 37.16
N LEU A 16 -18.29 33.30 37.19
CA LEU A 16 -17.31 32.72 36.28
C LEU A 16 -17.97 32.03 35.06
N GLU A 17 -19.28 32.10 34.96
CA GLU A 17 -20.00 31.56 33.79
C GLU A 17 -19.56 32.28 32.53
N GLY A 18 -19.13 31.50 31.51
CA GLY A 18 -18.57 32.03 30.27
C GLY A 18 -17.04 32.18 30.25
N SER A 19 -16.34 31.95 31.38
CA SER A 19 -14.87 31.92 31.42
C SER A 19 -14.31 30.72 30.61
N LYS A 20 -13.13 30.94 30.01
CA LYS A 20 -12.43 29.84 29.30
C LYS A 20 -11.72 28.94 30.30
N ILE A 21 -12.12 27.67 30.31
CA ILE A 21 -11.49 26.65 31.17
C ILE A 21 -10.35 26.00 30.38
N TYR A 22 -9.13 26.10 30.91
CA TYR A 22 -7.95 25.42 30.39
C TYR A 22 -7.58 24.27 31.34
N LEU A 23 -7.49 23.06 30.78
CA LEU A 23 -6.99 21.90 31.53
C LEU A 23 -5.51 21.78 31.25
N GLY A 24 -4.70 21.76 32.28
CA GLY A 24 -3.25 21.52 32.22
C GLY A 24 -2.93 20.15 32.80
N GLY A 25 -1.79 19.60 32.38
CA GLY A 25 -1.27 18.33 32.88
C GLY A 25 -1.01 17.30 31.78
N THR A 26 -0.33 16.22 32.14
CA THR A 26 0.11 15.19 31.18
C THR A 26 -1.04 14.60 30.40
N ALA A 27 -2.18 14.32 31.02
CA ALA A 27 -3.35 13.73 30.34
C ALA A 27 -3.96 14.66 29.27
N SER A 28 -3.98 15.99 29.49
CA SER A 28 -4.45 16.93 28.47
C SER A 28 -3.46 17.06 27.32
N THR A 29 -2.15 17.06 27.61
CA THR A 29 -1.10 17.10 26.61
C THR A 29 -1.17 15.85 25.69
N PHE A 30 -1.35 14.66 26.27
CA PHE A 30 -1.52 13.43 25.47
C PHE A 30 -2.76 13.48 24.59
N LYS A 31 -3.87 14.03 25.07
CA LYS A 31 -5.08 14.18 24.26
C LYS A 31 -4.86 15.16 23.10
N ASP A 32 -4.26 16.31 23.37
CA ASP A 32 -3.96 17.32 22.34
C ASP A 32 -2.98 16.74 21.29
N MET A 33 -2.00 15.94 21.72
CA MET A 33 -1.11 15.21 20.80
C MET A 33 -1.86 14.20 19.95
N GLN A 34 -2.78 13.45 20.51
CA GLN A 34 -3.60 12.47 19.78
C GLN A 34 -4.51 13.14 18.75
N GLU A 35 -5.18 14.23 19.15
CA GLU A 35 -6.05 14.99 18.22
C GLU A 35 -5.24 15.63 17.10
N GLY A 36 -4.09 16.24 17.41
CA GLY A 36 -3.15 16.77 16.42
C GLY A 36 -2.63 15.70 15.48
N ALA A 37 -2.18 14.57 16.02
CA ALA A 37 -1.65 13.46 15.22
C ALA A 37 -2.69 12.87 14.24
N ASN A 38 -3.96 12.83 14.61
CA ASN A 38 -5.02 12.35 13.71
C ASN A 38 -5.22 13.29 12.51
N TRP A 39 -5.17 14.61 12.72
CA TRP A 39 -5.25 15.60 11.64
C TRP A 39 -4.02 15.53 10.73
N ASP A 40 -2.83 15.49 11.33
CA ASP A 40 -1.57 15.40 10.58
C ASP A 40 -1.50 14.11 9.77
N LEU A 41 -1.95 12.97 10.34
CA LEU A 41 -2.00 11.69 9.64
C LEU A 41 -2.95 11.73 8.45
N MET A 42 -4.12 12.34 8.60
CA MET A 42 -5.08 12.46 7.51
C MET A 42 -4.51 13.30 6.36
N ILE A 43 -3.91 14.45 6.68
CA ILE A 43 -3.30 15.34 5.68
C ILE A 43 -2.11 14.64 5.02
N ALA A 44 -1.20 14.07 5.81
CA ALA A 44 -0.02 13.37 5.30
C ALA A 44 -0.40 12.14 4.46
N GLY A 45 -1.40 11.36 4.89
CA GLY A 45 -1.90 10.19 4.18
C GLY A 45 -2.50 10.56 2.82
N ILE A 46 -3.36 11.58 2.77
CA ILE A 46 -3.92 12.08 1.51
C ILE A 46 -2.82 12.62 0.60
N ALA A 47 -1.91 13.42 1.13
CA ALA A 47 -0.79 13.97 0.36
C ALA A 47 0.10 12.87 -0.22
N ALA A 48 0.42 11.83 0.57
CA ALA A 48 1.19 10.68 0.13
C ALA A 48 0.45 9.89 -0.97
N LEU A 49 -0.85 9.62 -0.82
CA LEU A 49 -1.65 8.94 -1.85
C LEU A 49 -1.73 9.75 -3.14
N CYS A 50 -1.89 11.08 -3.05
CA CYS A 50 -1.86 11.95 -4.21
C CYS A 50 -0.49 11.92 -4.90
N LEU A 51 0.60 11.96 -4.14
CA LEU A 51 1.95 11.88 -4.68
C LEU A 51 2.20 10.52 -5.36
N ILE A 52 1.83 9.41 -4.72
CA ILE A 52 1.90 8.08 -5.31
C ILE A 52 1.09 8.02 -6.62
N PHE A 53 -0.12 8.59 -6.62
CA PHE A 53 -0.95 8.65 -7.82
C PHE A 53 -0.26 9.41 -8.96
N ILE A 54 0.33 10.57 -8.67
CA ILE A 54 1.05 11.38 -9.66
C ILE A 54 2.27 10.61 -10.20
N ILE A 55 3.07 10.01 -9.33
CA ILE A 55 4.24 9.21 -9.72
C ILE A 55 3.80 8.03 -10.62
N MET A 56 2.76 7.31 -10.21
CA MET A 56 2.22 6.19 -10.98
C MET A 56 1.64 6.65 -12.32
N LEU A 57 1.00 7.81 -12.37
CA LEU A 57 0.50 8.40 -13.60
C LEU A 57 1.63 8.73 -14.58
N ILE A 58 2.71 9.33 -14.10
CA ILE A 58 3.89 9.65 -14.92
C ILE A 58 4.56 8.36 -15.43
N LEU A 59 4.71 7.37 -14.56
CA LEU A 59 5.36 6.11 -14.89
C LEU A 59 4.54 5.30 -15.89
N THR A 60 3.26 5.08 -15.60
CA THR A 60 2.38 4.24 -16.42
C THR A 60 1.87 4.96 -17.66
N ARG A 61 1.79 6.30 -17.62
CA ARG A 61 1.06 7.13 -18.58
C ARG A 61 -0.40 6.68 -18.74
N SER A 62 -0.98 6.10 -17.70
CA SER A 62 -2.34 5.59 -17.65
C SER A 62 -3.03 6.04 -16.36
N VAL A 63 -4.16 6.70 -16.51
CA VAL A 63 -4.98 7.14 -15.38
C VAL A 63 -5.61 5.95 -14.67
N VAL A 64 -6.06 4.96 -15.44
CA VAL A 64 -6.74 3.78 -14.89
C VAL A 64 -5.76 2.91 -14.10
N ALA A 65 -4.58 2.64 -14.65
CA ALA A 65 -3.55 1.87 -13.94
C ALA A 65 -3.14 2.57 -12.63
N ALA A 66 -2.90 3.88 -12.67
CA ALA A 66 -2.56 4.65 -11.47
C ALA A 66 -3.68 4.59 -10.43
N ALA A 67 -4.96 4.75 -10.83
CA ALA A 67 -6.10 4.69 -9.92
C ALA A 67 -6.28 3.28 -9.31
N VAL A 68 -6.12 2.22 -10.09
CA VAL A 68 -6.19 0.84 -9.60
C VAL A 68 -5.08 0.59 -8.57
N ILE A 69 -3.85 1.00 -8.85
CA ILE A 69 -2.73 0.77 -7.95
C ILE A 69 -2.93 1.52 -6.63
N VAL A 70 -3.31 2.80 -6.67
CA VAL A 70 -3.62 3.56 -5.45
C VAL A 70 -4.80 2.93 -4.70
N GLY A 71 -5.83 2.48 -5.42
CA GLY A 71 -6.96 1.76 -4.83
C GLY A 71 -6.53 0.47 -4.12
N THR A 72 -5.61 -0.31 -4.69
CA THR A 72 -5.07 -1.51 -4.03
C THR A 72 -4.23 -1.18 -2.80
N VAL A 73 -3.49 -0.07 -2.81
CA VAL A 73 -2.75 0.40 -1.62
C VAL A 73 -3.71 0.77 -0.48
N VAL A 74 -4.78 1.51 -0.78
CA VAL A 74 -5.81 1.85 0.23
C VAL A 74 -6.48 0.59 0.77
N LEU A 75 -6.79 -0.37 -0.10
CA LEU A 75 -7.36 -1.65 0.30
C LEU A 75 -6.41 -2.44 1.21
N SER A 76 -5.11 -2.45 0.89
CA SER A 76 -4.08 -3.10 1.71
C SER A 76 -3.99 -2.48 3.10
N LEU A 77 -4.03 -1.15 3.19
CA LEU A 77 -4.08 -0.43 4.47
C LEU A 77 -5.32 -0.81 5.28
N GLY A 78 -6.49 -0.80 4.65
CA GLY A 78 -7.73 -1.19 5.31
C GLY A 78 -7.72 -2.63 5.82
N ALA A 79 -7.19 -3.56 5.03
CA ALA A 79 -7.02 -4.95 5.42
C ALA A 79 -6.02 -5.12 6.59
N SER A 80 -4.90 -4.39 6.54
CA SER A 80 -3.89 -4.40 7.60
C SER A 80 -4.48 -3.98 8.95
N PHE A 81 -5.22 -2.86 8.97
CA PHE A 81 -5.89 -2.39 10.19
C PHE A 81 -6.99 -3.33 10.64
N GLY A 82 -7.80 -3.84 9.70
CA GLY A 82 -8.85 -4.81 10.01
C GLY A 82 -8.31 -6.06 10.67
N LEU A 83 -7.24 -6.65 10.11
CA LEU A 83 -6.55 -7.81 10.67
C LEU A 83 -5.94 -7.50 12.05
N SER A 84 -5.34 -6.31 12.20
CA SER A 84 -4.75 -5.89 13.47
C SER A 84 -5.82 -5.72 14.57
N VAL A 85 -6.96 -5.12 14.25
CA VAL A 85 -8.10 -5.00 15.18
C VAL A 85 -8.62 -6.38 15.57
N LEU A 86 -8.78 -7.30 14.61
CA LEU A 86 -9.22 -8.66 14.89
C LEU A 86 -8.28 -9.38 15.85
N ILE A 87 -6.98 -9.26 15.65
CA ILE A 87 -6.00 -9.94 16.50
C ILE A 87 -5.92 -9.27 17.88
N TRP A 88 -5.68 -7.97 17.93
CA TRP A 88 -5.40 -7.30 19.20
C TRP A 88 -6.64 -7.08 20.04
N GLN A 89 -7.76 -6.67 19.46
CA GLN A 89 -8.97 -6.38 20.22
C GLN A 89 -9.82 -7.63 20.51
N HIS A 90 -9.91 -8.58 19.54
CA HIS A 90 -10.79 -9.74 19.69
C HIS A 90 -10.08 -10.98 20.20
N LEU A 91 -8.80 -11.23 19.83
CA LEU A 91 -8.06 -12.40 20.30
C LEU A 91 -7.25 -12.11 21.56
N VAL A 92 -6.54 -10.99 21.61
CA VAL A 92 -5.66 -10.62 22.74
C VAL A 92 -6.42 -9.82 23.82
N GLY A 93 -7.49 -9.09 23.44
CA GLY A 93 -8.30 -8.28 24.37
C GLY A 93 -7.67 -6.94 24.72
N LEU A 94 -6.69 -6.46 23.96
CA LEU A 94 -6.02 -5.17 24.16
C LEU A 94 -6.46 -4.19 23.08
N GLU A 95 -6.80 -2.97 23.48
CA GLU A 95 -7.10 -1.88 22.54
C GLU A 95 -5.86 -1.46 21.75
N LEU A 96 -6.03 -1.15 20.47
CA LEU A 96 -4.97 -0.61 19.64
C LEU A 96 -4.62 0.81 20.09
N HIS A 97 -3.33 1.03 20.36
CA HIS A 97 -2.83 2.35 20.70
C HIS A 97 -2.89 3.27 19.45
N TRP A 98 -3.29 4.52 19.63
CA TRP A 98 -3.44 5.50 18.53
C TRP A 98 -2.18 5.69 17.67
N MET A 99 -0.98 5.58 18.27
CA MET A 99 0.30 5.67 17.55
C MET A 99 0.48 4.55 16.52
N VAL A 100 -0.15 3.39 16.73
CA VAL A 100 -0.01 2.23 15.82
C VAL A 100 -0.52 2.59 14.43
N ILE A 101 -1.64 3.30 14.36
CA ILE A 101 -2.25 3.72 13.09
C ILE A 101 -1.27 4.64 12.34
N ALA A 102 -0.74 5.67 13.01
CA ALA A 102 0.16 6.63 12.39
C ALA A 102 1.44 5.95 11.85
N MET A 103 2.09 5.15 12.69
CA MET A 103 3.32 4.44 12.30
C MET A 103 3.09 3.44 11.18
N ALA A 104 2.01 2.65 11.26
CA ALA A 104 1.71 1.64 10.25
C ALA A 104 1.34 2.27 8.90
N VAL A 105 0.57 3.37 8.88
CA VAL A 105 0.24 4.08 7.62
C VAL A 105 1.52 4.56 6.94
N ILE A 106 2.41 5.25 7.67
CA ILE A 106 3.64 5.79 7.10
C ILE A 106 4.49 4.67 6.48
N VAL A 107 4.73 3.60 7.23
CA VAL A 107 5.59 2.49 6.76
C VAL A 107 4.94 1.73 5.61
N LEU A 108 3.66 1.37 5.71
CA LEU A 108 2.95 0.61 4.68
C LEU A 108 2.78 1.41 3.39
N LEU A 109 2.55 2.73 3.46
CA LEU A 109 2.50 3.58 2.26
C LEU A 109 3.86 3.66 1.59
N ALA A 110 4.94 3.89 2.35
CA ALA A 110 6.29 3.98 1.80
C ALA A 110 6.70 2.67 1.10
N VAL A 111 6.62 1.56 1.81
CA VAL A 111 7.03 0.24 1.31
C VAL A 111 6.10 -0.25 0.19
N GLY A 112 4.79 -0.06 0.35
CA GLY A 112 3.80 -0.43 -0.65
C GLY A 112 3.99 0.33 -1.97
N ALA A 113 4.31 1.63 -1.91
CA ALA A 113 4.58 2.45 -3.09
C ALA A 113 5.80 1.95 -3.87
N ASP A 114 6.92 1.70 -3.20
CA ASP A 114 8.18 1.28 -3.83
C ASP A 114 8.04 -0.05 -4.57
N TYR A 115 7.40 -1.02 -3.94
CA TYR A 115 7.19 -2.32 -4.56
C TYR A 115 6.18 -2.28 -5.73
N ASN A 116 5.14 -1.46 -5.63
CA ASN A 116 4.19 -1.27 -6.72
C ASN A 116 4.84 -0.59 -7.92
N LEU A 117 5.74 0.37 -7.66
CA LEU A 117 6.54 1.02 -8.69
C LEU A 117 7.38 0.00 -9.46
N LEU A 118 8.06 -0.91 -8.75
CA LEU A 118 8.88 -1.96 -9.35
C LEU A 118 8.05 -2.91 -10.22
N LEU A 119 6.90 -3.38 -9.73
CA LEU A 119 6.03 -4.30 -10.44
C LEU A 119 5.49 -3.66 -11.73
N VAL A 120 5.02 -2.42 -11.63
CA VAL A 120 4.40 -1.71 -12.75
C VAL A 120 5.42 -1.29 -13.80
N SER A 121 6.64 -0.93 -13.41
CA SER A 121 7.72 -0.67 -14.37
C SER A 121 8.01 -1.92 -15.20
N ARG A 122 8.00 -3.10 -14.59
CA ARG A 122 8.17 -4.37 -15.29
C ARG A 122 7.00 -4.71 -16.20
N PHE A 123 5.76 -4.45 -15.77
CA PHE A 123 4.60 -4.60 -16.67
C PHE A 123 4.78 -3.75 -17.93
N LYS A 124 5.25 -2.51 -17.77
CA LYS A 124 5.46 -1.59 -18.89
C LYS A 124 6.60 -2.02 -19.81
N GLU A 125 7.68 -2.58 -19.28
CA GLU A 125 8.78 -3.12 -20.09
C GLU A 125 8.33 -4.31 -20.94
N GLU A 126 7.58 -5.23 -20.35
CA GLU A 126 7.15 -6.48 -21.00
C GLU A 126 5.87 -6.35 -21.86
N ILE A 127 5.20 -5.21 -21.84
CA ILE A 127 3.93 -5.02 -22.56
C ILE A 127 4.04 -5.19 -24.06
N HIS A 128 5.23 -4.98 -24.63
CA HIS A 128 5.51 -5.16 -26.06
C HIS A 128 5.37 -6.62 -26.51
N ALA A 129 5.53 -7.58 -25.59
CA ALA A 129 5.31 -9.01 -25.85
C ALA A 129 3.82 -9.39 -25.96
N GLY A 130 2.91 -8.43 -25.80
CA GLY A 130 1.47 -8.62 -25.70
C GLY A 130 1.01 -8.59 -24.24
N LEU A 131 -0.24 -8.17 -24.02
CA LEU A 131 -0.74 -7.83 -22.69
C LEU A 131 -0.59 -8.99 -21.69
N ASN A 132 -1.18 -10.14 -21.97
CA ASN A 132 -1.17 -11.30 -21.06
C ASN A 132 0.23 -11.90 -20.92
N THR A 133 0.97 -12.01 -22.03
CA THR A 133 2.35 -12.52 -22.03
C THR A 133 3.26 -11.58 -21.24
N GLY A 134 3.08 -10.26 -21.37
CA GLY A 134 3.83 -9.24 -20.63
C GLY A 134 3.59 -9.35 -19.14
N ILE A 135 2.34 -9.49 -18.68
CA ILE A 135 2.02 -9.68 -17.27
C ILE A 135 2.68 -10.96 -16.72
N ILE A 136 2.57 -12.09 -17.42
CA ILE A 136 3.17 -13.37 -17.00
C ILE A 136 4.69 -13.26 -16.91
N ARG A 137 5.35 -12.65 -17.90
CA ARG A 137 6.82 -12.46 -17.89
C ARG A 137 7.28 -11.52 -16.78
N ALA A 138 6.58 -10.42 -16.58
CA ALA A 138 6.89 -9.48 -15.50
C ALA A 138 6.75 -10.14 -14.12
N MET A 139 5.69 -10.91 -13.91
CA MET A 139 5.50 -11.68 -12.66
C MET A 139 6.56 -12.75 -12.49
N GLY A 140 6.93 -13.49 -13.54
CA GLY A 140 7.99 -14.49 -13.50
C GLY A 140 9.36 -13.90 -13.19
N GLY A 141 9.67 -12.71 -13.73
CA GLY A 141 10.98 -12.07 -13.55
C GLY A 141 11.16 -11.35 -12.21
N THR A 142 10.10 -10.73 -11.68
CA THR A 142 10.18 -9.91 -10.45
C THR A 142 9.42 -10.48 -9.28
N GLY A 143 8.45 -11.35 -9.52
CA GLY A 143 7.55 -11.85 -8.47
C GLY A 143 8.27 -12.54 -7.32
N SER A 144 9.26 -13.40 -7.61
CA SER A 144 10.03 -14.10 -6.58
C SER A 144 10.84 -13.13 -5.70
N VAL A 145 11.50 -12.15 -6.31
CA VAL A 145 12.33 -11.17 -5.59
C VAL A 145 11.46 -10.29 -4.70
N VAL A 146 10.38 -9.77 -5.24
CA VAL A 146 9.45 -8.90 -4.50
C VAL A 146 8.75 -9.67 -3.38
N THR A 147 8.34 -10.91 -3.64
CA THR A 147 7.69 -11.74 -2.63
C THR A 147 8.65 -12.12 -1.51
N SER A 148 9.88 -12.55 -1.82
CA SER A 148 10.87 -12.88 -0.80
C SER A 148 11.24 -11.66 0.06
N ALA A 149 11.48 -10.51 -0.55
CA ALA A 149 11.78 -9.28 0.17
C ALA A 149 10.60 -8.85 1.08
N GLY A 150 9.37 -8.90 0.55
CA GLY A 150 8.16 -8.61 1.32
C GLY A 150 7.96 -9.55 2.51
N LEU A 151 8.19 -10.86 2.32
CA LEU A 151 8.11 -11.85 3.40
C LEU A 151 9.17 -11.62 4.47
N VAL A 152 10.44 -11.41 4.07
CA VAL A 152 11.53 -11.12 5.02
C VAL A 152 11.19 -9.89 5.86
N PHE A 153 10.74 -8.81 5.21
CA PHE A 153 10.39 -7.61 5.94
C PHE A 153 9.17 -7.80 6.85
N ALA A 154 8.14 -8.51 6.37
CA ALA A 154 6.96 -8.81 7.18
C ALA A 154 7.33 -9.60 8.44
N PHE A 155 8.10 -10.68 8.32
CA PHE A 155 8.54 -11.47 9.47
C PHE A 155 9.47 -10.68 10.40
N THR A 156 10.34 -9.83 9.86
CA THR A 156 11.18 -8.93 10.65
C THR A 156 10.31 -7.98 11.49
N MET A 157 9.29 -7.38 10.92
CA MET A 157 8.36 -6.53 11.67
C MET A 157 7.55 -7.33 12.70
N MET A 158 7.06 -8.51 12.32
CA MET A 158 6.33 -9.38 13.23
C MET A 158 7.17 -9.85 14.43
N SER A 159 8.49 -9.95 14.31
CA SER A 159 9.36 -10.29 15.44
C SER A 159 9.28 -9.30 16.60
N MET A 160 8.83 -8.04 16.34
CA MET A 160 8.56 -7.05 17.38
C MET A 160 7.40 -7.45 18.30
N ALA A 161 6.60 -8.45 17.94
CA ALA A 161 5.52 -8.98 18.80
C ALA A 161 6.02 -9.54 20.13
N VAL A 162 7.30 -9.95 20.19
CA VAL A 162 7.95 -10.47 21.41
C VAL A 162 8.36 -9.34 22.36
N SER A 163 8.21 -8.08 21.97
CA SER A 163 8.57 -6.92 22.80
C SER A 163 7.70 -6.85 24.07
N GLU A 164 8.30 -6.52 25.20
CA GLU A 164 7.59 -6.23 26.46
C GLU A 164 6.67 -5.00 26.35
N LEU A 165 6.95 -4.10 25.40
CA LEU A 165 6.13 -2.93 25.16
C LEU A 165 5.01 -3.26 24.17
N ALA A 166 3.77 -3.34 24.66
CA ALA A 166 2.60 -3.69 23.86
C ALA A 166 2.45 -2.82 22.57
N VAL A 167 2.76 -1.52 22.67
CA VAL A 167 2.68 -0.60 21.52
C VAL A 167 3.65 -1.01 20.40
N ILE A 168 4.87 -1.41 20.75
CA ILE A 168 5.87 -1.88 19.79
C ILE A 168 5.41 -3.18 19.12
N GLY A 169 4.89 -4.12 19.93
CA GLY A 169 4.30 -5.35 19.42
C GLY A 169 3.12 -5.09 18.48
N GLN A 170 2.25 -4.16 18.83
CA GLN A 170 1.12 -3.74 17.98
C GLN A 170 1.58 -3.12 16.66
N VAL A 171 2.56 -2.22 16.68
CA VAL A 171 3.12 -1.60 15.46
C VAL A 171 3.73 -2.67 14.56
N GLY A 172 4.63 -3.50 15.10
CA GLY A 172 5.32 -4.52 14.32
C GLY A 172 4.39 -5.55 13.71
N THR A 173 3.42 -6.05 14.46
CA THR A 173 2.43 -7.02 13.96
C THR A 173 1.50 -6.39 12.94
N THR A 174 1.04 -5.16 13.14
CA THR A 174 0.18 -4.46 12.16
C THR A 174 0.89 -4.26 10.83
N ILE A 175 2.14 -3.80 10.87
CA ILE A 175 2.97 -3.64 9.65
C ILE A 175 3.23 -5.00 9.01
N GLY A 176 3.62 -6.00 9.78
CA GLY A 176 3.91 -7.33 9.27
C GLY A 176 2.70 -7.99 8.61
N LEU A 177 1.53 -7.94 9.23
CA LEU A 177 0.27 -8.44 8.65
C LEU A 177 -0.11 -7.70 7.37
N GLY A 178 0.05 -6.36 7.37
CA GLY A 178 -0.20 -5.56 6.18
C GLY A 178 0.70 -5.93 5.02
N LEU A 179 2.00 -6.11 5.28
CA LEU A 179 2.97 -6.54 4.27
C LEU A 179 2.71 -7.96 3.77
N LEU A 180 2.30 -8.89 4.64
CA LEU A 180 1.90 -10.24 4.22
C LEU A 180 0.68 -10.18 3.31
N PHE A 181 -0.34 -9.43 3.69
CA PHE A 181 -1.54 -9.29 2.89
C PHE A 181 -1.23 -8.60 1.55
N ASP A 182 -0.46 -7.52 1.56
CA ASP A 182 -0.05 -6.81 0.35
C ASP A 182 0.75 -7.73 -0.58
N THR A 183 1.73 -8.45 -0.06
CA THR A 183 2.63 -9.28 -0.86
C THR A 183 1.92 -10.53 -1.41
N LEU A 184 1.17 -11.25 -0.57
CA LEU A 184 0.58 -12.53 -0.94
C LEU A 184 -0.76 -12.37 -1.68
N VAL A 185 -1.60 -11.40 -1.29
CA VAL A 185 -2.94 -11.24 -1.86
C VAL A 185 -2.97 -10.14 -2.93
N ILE A 186 -2.61 -8.93 -2.56
CA ILE A 186 -2.76 -7.78 -3.47
C ILE A 186 -1.84 -7.94 -4.66
N ARG A 187 -0.57 -8.17 -4.42
CA ARG A 187 0.46 -8.14 -5.45
C ARG A 187 0.54 -9.43 -6.26
N SER A 188 0.44 -10.58 -5.59
CA SER A 188 0.54 -11.88 -6.28
C SER A 188 -0.70 -12.24 -7.08
N PHE A 189 -1.89 -11.82 -6.63
CA PHE A 189 -3.14 -12.19 -7.27
C PHE A 189 -3.94 -10.99 -7.78
N MET A 190 -4.20 -10.01 -6.94
CA MET A 190 -5.19 -8.98 -7.22
C MET A 190 -4.74 -8.04 -8.33
N THR A 191 -3.52 -7.49 -8.23
CA THR A 191 -2.98 -6.55 -9.22
C THR A 191 -2.86 -7.17 -10.61
N PRO A 192 -2.24 -8.35 -10.80
CA PRO A 192 -2.15 -8.96 -12.12
C PRO A 192 -3.52 -9.41 -12.66
N SER A 193 -4.43 -9.87 -11.80
CA SER A 193 -5.78 -10.26 -12.19
C SER A 193 -6.60 -9.07 -12.68
N ILE A 194 -6.56 -7.95 -11.97
CA ILE A 194 -7.24 -6.71 -12.40
C ILE A 194 -6.66 -6.22 -13.72
N ALA A 195 -5.33 -6.21 -13.88
CA ALA A 195 -4.68 -5.81 -15.12
C ALA A 195 -5.07 -6.71 -16.30
N ALA A 196 -5.18 -8.03 -16.08
CA ALA A 196 -5.60 -8.99 -17.10
C ALA A 196 -7.08 -8.86 -17.46
N LEU A 197 -7.96 -8.68 -16.47
CA LEU A 197 -9.42 -8.54 -16.67
C LEU A 197 -9.76 -7.22 -17.39
N MET A 198 -9.14 -6.12 -16.99
CA MET A 198 -9.36 -4.82 -17.62
C MET A 198 -8.73 -4.73 -19.02
N GLY A 199 -7.71 -5.52 -19.30
CA GLY A 199 -7.07 -5.60 -20.60
C GLY A 199 -6.56 -4.24 -21.08
N LYS A 200 -7.06 -3.80 -22.25
CA LYS A 200 -6.68 -2.49 -22.83
C LYS A 200 -7.08 -1.31 -21.95
N TRP A 201 -8.19 -1.41 -21.23
CA TRP A 201 -8.69 -0.34 -20.39
C TRP A 201 -7.74 -0.02 -19.23
N PHE A 202 -7.01 -1.01 -18.75
CA PHE A 202 -6.00 -0.80 -17.70
C PHE A 202 -4.96 0.24 -18.11
N TRP A 203 -4.61 0.27 -19.40
CA TRP A 203 -3.59 1.18 -19.95
C TRP A 203 -4.15 2.47 -20.55
N TRP A 204 -5.46 2.72 -20.43
CA TRP A 204 -6.05 3.94 -20.98
C TRP A 204 -5.42 5.21 -20.37
N PRO A 205 -5.06 6.24 -21.18
CA PRO A 205 -5.32 6.46 -22.59
C PRO A 205 -4.29 5.83 -23.57
N GLN A 206 -3.31 5.05 -23.10
CA GLN A 206 -2.33 4.40 -23.99
C GLN A 206 -2.98 3.29 -24.84
N GLN A 207 -2.58 3.23 -26.12
CA GLN A 207 -2.99 2.12 -27.00
C GLN A 207 -1.98 0.98 -26.89
N VAL A 208 -2.36 -0.11 -26.26
CA VAL A 208 -1.53 -1.29 -26.08
C VAL A 208 -2.02 -2.44 -26.94
N ARG A 209 -1.11 -3.16 -27.60
CA ARG A 209 -1.43 -4.35 -28.39
C ARG A 209 -1.78 -5.51 -27.47
N GLN A 210 -2.87 -6.22 -27.80
CA GLN A 210 -3.28 -7.40 -27.03
C GLN A 210 -2.50 -8.66 -27.42
N ARG A 211 -1.96 -8.72 -28.64
CA ARG A 211 -1.25 -9.89 -29.17
C ARG A 211 0.20 -9.54 -29.51
N PRO A 212 1.14 -10.48 -29.32
CA PRO A 212 2.50 -10.31 -29.80
C PRO A 212 2.53 -10.03 -31.29
N LEU A 213 3.57 -9.35 -31.75
CA LEU A 213 3.85 -9.27 -33.18
C LEU A 213 4.03 -10.69 -33.72
N PRO A 214 3.48 -11.02 -34.90
CA PRO A 214 3.85 -12.27 -35.58
C PRO A 214 5.37 -12.33 -35.69
N ALA A 215 5.95 -13.46 -35.33
CA ALA A 215 7.39 -13.66 -35.56
C ALA A 215 7.68 -13.32 -37.02
N PRO A 216 8.77 -12.57 -37.31
CA PRO A 216 9.18 -12.42 -38.72
C PRO A 216 9.32 -13.81 -39.30
N TRP A 217 8.72 -14.04 -40.47
CA TRP A 217 8.91 -15.28 -41.19
C TRP A 217 10.40 -15.56 -41.27
N PRO A 218 10.87 -16.80 -40.94
CA PRO A 218 12.23 -17.15 -41.25
C PRO A 218 12.44 -16.81 -42.73
N THR A 219 13.33 -15.86 -42.96
CA THR A 219 13.77 -15.59 -44.34
C THR A 219 14.15 -16.94 -44.92
N PRO A 220 13.65 -17.30 -46.12
CA PRO A 220 14.08 -18.54 -46.75
C PRO A 220 15.61 -18.56 -46.74
N VAL A 221 16.18 -19.59 -46.14
CA VAL A 221 17.64 -19.76 -46.15
C VAL A 221 17.99 -19.77 -47.62
N GLN A 222 18.62 -18.70 -48.09
CA GLN A 222 19.19 -18.62 -49.43
C GLN A 222 20.25 -19.71 -49.45
N ARG A 223 19.90 -20.91 -49.99
CA ARG A 223 20.86 -21.97 -50.23
C ARG A 223 21.89 -21.37 -51.17
N ASP A 224 23.12 -21.30 -50.73
CA ASP A 224 24.21 -20.88 -51.58
C ASP A 224 24.25 -21.81 -52.77
N PRO A 225 24.26 -21.32 -54.00
CA PRO A 225 24.32 -22.17 -55.20
C PRO A 225 25.52 -23.11 -55.20
N GLN A 226 26.52 -22.87 -54.34
CA GLN A 226 27.70 -23.71 -54.21
C GLN A 226 27.49 -25.01 -53.40
N ASP A 227 26.46 -25.09 -52.57
CA ASP A 227 26.12 -26.32 -51.80
C ASP A 227 25.50 -27.46 -52.67
N SER A 228 25.27 -27.20 -53.93
CA SER A 228 24.71 -28.18 -54.86
C SER A 228 25.77 -28.92 -55.71
N LEU A 229 27.06 -28.66 -55.46
CA LEU A 229 28.19 -29.23 -56.25
C LEU A 229 29.08 -30.20 -55.46
N VAL A 230 28.58 -30.75 -54.33
CA VAL A 230 29.28 -31.82 -53.60
C VAL A 230 28.46 -33.09 -53.58
#